data_8d684b3822326c1895520ff3b0549866
#
_entry.id   8d684b3822326c1895520ff3b0549866
#
_cell.length_a   1.000
_cell.length_b   1.000
_cell.length_c   1.000
_cell.angle_alpha   90.00
_cell.angle_beta   90.00
_cell.angle_gamma   90.00
#
_symmetry.space_group_name_H-M   'P 1'
#
loop_
_entity.id
_entity.type
_entity.pdbx_description
1 polymer ?
#
loop_
_entity_poly.entity_id
_entity_poly.type
_entity_poly.pdbx_seq_one_letter_code
_entity_poly.pdbx_strand_id
1 'polypeptide(L)'
;MVTLLRKLQLDAPALFAVLLALSPTPGAVAQTAEAEFYKIDTFPDRGIKLEIGALTQLDDGQIMLGTRTGDILIAEGAYDPDPEKVVYKKYARGLAQPLGLLEHEGWIYTAQRGELTKMRDSDGDGLADQFITVCDDWAISGNYHEYNFGPRLDKDGKLWVTLNKPFGGQPYGRAHWRGWAVRVDPKSGVMEPMATGLRSPAGVENSPQGEIFYTDNQGEWCNASKLSHLSHGEFHGHPHGLPTAELAGKPFTEIPSPPSGTHMKNLHKTVPQFKMPAVWFPYDKMGKSPSGMRWDTSGGKFGPFDGQLFVADQHHASVMRVFLEEIDGHWQGACFRFREGFQCGIIRIAFGQDASLFVGMSNAGWGGRGNKPWGFQRLRWTGELPFEIHTMKAQPDGFLLTFTKPIAPTEAAKPENYKMESYTYKLESRYGGPEDDKKPVAVKSAKVSDGGKSVRLVLDGMRAGYVHELIVGDLKAADGSALLHREAYYTLVNIPKP
;
A
#
# COMPACT_ATOMS: atom_id res chain seq x y z
N MET A 1 -66.16 39.02 4.10
CA MET A 1 -66.32 40.21 4.94
C MET A 1 -64.94 40.85 5.04
N VAL A 2 -64.80 41.94 4.32
CA VAL A 2 -64.01 43.16 4.58
C VAL A 2 -62.49 43.02 4.73
N THR A 3 -61.70 43.27 3.69
CA THR A 3 -61.00 44.51 3.31
C THR A 3 -60.00 45.02 4.37
N LEU A 4 -58.73 45.07 4.02
CA LEU A 4 -57.97 46.32 3.95
C LEU A 4 -56.59 46.14 3.28
N LEU A 5 -56.43 46.83 2.16
CA LEU A 5 -55.17 47.20 1.50
C LEU A 5 -54.42 48.22 2.36
N ARG A 6 -53.11 48.08 2.46
CA ARG A 6 -52.22 49.27 2.53
C ARG A 6 -50.84 48.96 1.82
N LYS A 7 -50.57 49.83 0.89
CA LYS A 7 -49.31 50.05 0.20
C LYS A 7 -48.23 50.47 1.16
N LEU A 8 -46.96 49.96 0.92
CA LEU A 8 -45.78 50.72 1.28
C LEU A 8 -44.63 50.31 0.33
N GLN A 9 -44.21 51.30 -0.36
CA GLN A 9 -42.93 51.69 -0.98
C GLN A 9 -41.77 50.69 -1.04
N LEU A 10 -41.25 50.62 -2.26
CA LEU A 10 -39.96 50.08 -2.66
C LEU A 10 -38.81 50.90 -2.10
N ASP A 11 -37.89 50.23 -1.38
CA ASP A 11 -36.50 50.68 -1.24
C ASP A 11 -35.58 49.56 -1.71
N ALA A 12 -34.67 49.93 -2.61
CA ALA A 12 -33.73 49.01 -3.23
C ALA A 12 -32.65 48.52 -2.21
N PRO A 13 -32.36 47.22 -2.12
CA PRO A 13 -31.18 46.81 -1.38
C PRO A 13 -29.94 46.82 -2.27
N ALA A 14 -28.92 47.49 -1.74
CA ALA A 14 -27.57 47.47 -2.26
C ALA A 14 -27.04 46.04 -2.39
N LEU A 15 -26.54 45.68 -3.58
CA LEU A 15 -25.78 44.45 -3.83
C LEU A 15 -24.45 44.53 -3.08
N PHE A 16 -24.35 43.89 -1.93
CA PHE A 16 -23.07 43.52 -1.35
C PHE A 16 -22.58 42.25 -2.04
N ALA A 17 -21.68 42.41 -2.99
CA ALA A 17 -20.90 41.29 -3.52
C ALA A 17 -19.93 40.82 -2.45
N VAL A 18 -20.28 39.75 -1.73
CA VAL A 18 -19.35 39.02 -0.88
C VAL A 18 -18.44 38.22 -1.78
N LEU A 19 -17.21 38.73 -2.03
CA LEU A 19 -16.11 37.92 -2.54
C LEU A 19 -15.79 36.87 -1.46
N LEU A 20 -16.34 35.68 -1.59
CA LEU A 20 -15.82 34.49 -0.90
C LEU A 20 -14.45 34.20 -1.52
N ALA A 21 -13.39 34.64 -0.85
CA ALA A 21 -12.05 34.13 -1.08
C ALA A 21 -12.08 32.64 -0.69
N LEU A 22 -12.16 31.75 -1.69
CA LEU A 22 -11.93 30.34 -1.53
C LEU A 22 -10.46 30.16 -1.10
N SER A 23 -10.21 30.05 0.20
CA SER A 23 -8.93 29.58 0.69
C SER A 23 -8.72 28.15 0.16
N PRO A 24 -7.63 27.84 -0.55
CA PRO A 24 -7.37 26.49 -1.00
C PRO A 24 -7.32 25.55 0.23
N THR A 25 -7.97 24.41 0.14
CA THR A 25 -7.86 23.37 1.16
C THR A 25 -6.40 22.93 1.26
N PRO A 26 -5.86 22.66 2.47
CA PRO A 26 -4.45 22.27 2.65
C PRO A 26 -3.98 21.12 1.73
N GLY A 27 -4.89 20.19 1.37
CA GLY A 27 -4.61 19.11 0.43
C GLY A 27 -4.37 19.56 -1.02
N ALA A 28 -5.05 20.59 -1.50
CA ALA A 28 -4.88 21.07 -2.87
C ALA A 28 -3.51 21.75 -3.09
N VAL A 29 -2.98 22.44 -2.06
CA VAL A 29 -1.65 23.07 -2.12
C VAL A 29 -0.55 22.02 -2.12
N ALA A 30 -0.64 21.02 -1.27
CA ALA A 30 0.32 19.89 -1.22
C ALA A 30 0.37 19.12 -2.56
N GLN A 31 -0.80 18.85 -3.14
CA GLN A 31 -0.90 18.19 -4.44
C GLN A 31 -0.21 18.98 -5.56
N THR A 32 -0.32 20.30 -5.54
CA THR A 32 0.36 21.17 -6.52
C THR A 32 1.88 21.11 -6.36
N ALA A 33 2.38 21.13 -5.13
CA ALA A 33 3.81 21.05 -4.85
C ALA A 33 4.42 19.71 -5.29
N GLU A 34 3.74 18.58 -5.01
CA GLU A 34 4.18 17.24 -5.48
C GLU A 34 4.26 17.17 -7.01
N ALA A 35 3.37 17.86 -7.73
CA ALA A 35 3.30 17.85 -9.19
C ALA A 35 4.53 18.51 -9.86
N GLU A 36 5.30 19.31 -9.14
CA GLU A 36 6.58 19.85 -9.62
C GLU A 36 7.61 18.73 -9.82
N PHE A 37 7.56 17.69 -8.97
CA PHE A 37 8.53 16.61 -8.97
C PHE A 37 8.03 15.36 -9.69
N TYR A 38 6.72 15.08 -9.63
CA TYR A 38 6.12 13.86 -10.20
C TYR A 38 4.84 14.20 -10.95
N LYS A 39 4.89 14.12 -12.28
CA LYS A 39 3.76 14.40 -13.18
C LYS A 39 2.90 13.15 -13.39
N ILE A 40 1.59 13.34 -13.39
CA ILE A 40 0.62 12.31 -13.69
C ILE A 40 0.13 12.49 -15.12
N ASP A 41 0.37 11.50 -15.98
CA ASP A 41 -0.28 11.38 -17.29
C ASP A 41 -1.54 10.51 -17.13
N THR A 42 -2.63 10.90 -17.74
CA THR A 42 -3.90 10.18 -17.68
C THR A 42 -4.24 9.59 -19.03
N PHE A 43 -4.38 8.28 -19.09
CA PHE A 43 -4.76 7.57 -20.31
C PHE A 43 -6.28 7.55 -20.49
N PRO A 44 -6.80 7.76 -21.70
CA PRO A 44 -8.23 7.59 -22.00
C PRO A 44 -8.64 6.14 -21.88
N ASP A 45 -9.87 5.88 -21.45
CA ASP A 45 -10.40 4.51 -21.32
C ASP A 45 -10.89 3.88 -22.65
N ARG A 46 -10.97 4.66 -23.71
CA ARG A 46 -11.43 4.22 -25.05
C ARG A 46 -12.78 3.49 -25.03
N GLY A 47 -13.65 3.81 -24.07
CA GLY A 47 -14.93 3.14 -23.89
C GLY A 47 -14.87 1.77 -23.20
N ILE A 48 -13.70 1.40 -22.66
CA ILE A 48 -13.49 0.18 -21.90
C ILE A 48 -13.65 0.48 -20.41
N LYS A 49 -14.34 -0.40 -19.70
CA LYS A 49 -14.43 -0.33 -18.24
C LYS A 49 -13.11 -0.75 -17.61
N LEU A 50 -12.17 0.20 -17.45
CA LEU A 50 -10.83 -0.03 -16.94
C LEU A 50 -10.80 -0.14 -15.40
N GLU A 51 -11.56 -1.06 -14.83
CA GLU A 51 -11.43 -1.45 -13.41
C GLU A 51 -10.18 -2.32 -13.24
N ILE A 52 -9.00 -1.70 -13.22
CA ILE A 52 -7.73 -2.42 -13.24
C ILE A 52 -7.47 -3.04 -11.86
N GLY A 53 -7.54 -4.37 -11.79
CA GLY A 53 -7.23 -5.17 -10.61
C GLY A 53 -5.85 -5.83 -10.65
N ALA A 54 -5.25 -5.91 -11.83
CA ALA A 54 -3.93 -6.49 -12.06
C ALA A 54 -3.13 -5.64 -13.05
N LEU A 55 -1.81 -5.56 -12.85
CA LEU A 55 -0.92 -4.72 -13.65
C LEU A 55 0.50 -5.28 -13.58
N THR A 56 1.15 -5.43 -14.73
CA THR A 56 2.55 -5.81 -14.82
C THR A 56 3.19 -5.25 -16.08
N GLN A 57 4.51 -5.11 -16.06
CA GLN A 57 5.32 -4.99 -17.26
C GLN A 57 5.73 -6.40 -17.69
N LEU A 58 5.69 -6.69 -18.98
CA LEU A 58 6.19 -7.91 -19.58
C LEU A 58 7.69 -7.82 -19.88
N ASP A 59 8.34 -8.96 -20.12
CA ASP A 59 9.77 -9.04 -20.41
C ASP A 59 10.15 -8.26 -21.69
N ASP A 60 9.23 -8.14 -22.65
CA ASP A 60 9.39 -7.32 -23.85
C ASP A 60 9.15 -5.81 -23.63
N GLY A 61 8.81 -5.43 -22.41
CA GLY A 61 8.54 -4.06 -22.00
C GLY A 61 7.09 -3.61 -22.13
N GLN A 62 6.20 -4.39 -22.73
CA GLN A 62 4.79 -4.01 -22.84
C GLN A 62 4.10 -3.96 -21.48
N ILE A 63 3.08 -3.13 -21.35
CA ILE A 63 2.26 -3.02 -20.12
C ILE A 63 1.00 -3.85 -20.30
N MET A 64 0.85 -4.85 -19.41
CA MET A 64 -0.33 -5.73 -19.38
C MET A 64 -1.23 -5.36 -18.20
N LEU A 65 -2.54 -5.28 -18.48
CA LEU A 65 -3.60 -4.89 -17.55
C LEU A 65 -4.58 -6.05 -17.37
N GLY A 66 -4.96 -6.38 -16.15
CA GLY A 66 -6.09 -7.25 -15.84
C GLY A 66 -7.25 -6.45 -15.29
N THR A 67 -8.41 -6.52 -15.92
CA THR A 67 -9.62 -5.85 -15.44
C THR A 67 -10.39 -6.73 -14.46
N ARG A 68 -11.05 -6.15 -13.48
CA ARG A 68 -11.93 -6.88 -12.56
C ARG A 68 -13.12 -7.54 -13.25
N THR A 69 -13.44 -7.13 -14.49
CA THR A 69 -14.50 -7.71 -15.32
C THR A 69 -14.06 -8.97 -16.08
N GLY A 70 -12.74 -9.30 -16.01
CA GLY A 70 -12.22 -10.56 -16.55
C GLY A 70 -11.48 -10.47 -17.88
N ASP A 71 -11.19 -9.26 -18.37
CA ASP A 71 -10.36 -9.06 -19.54
C ASP A 71 -8.89 -8.86 -19.14
N ILE A 72 -7.97 -9.41 -19.91
CA ILE A 72 -6.55 -9.08 -19.92
C ILE A 72 -6.25 -8.29 -21.20
N LEU A 73 -5.59 -7.16 -21.04
CA LEU A 73 -5.33 -6.18 -22.10
C LEU A 73 -3.83 -5.86 -22.17
N ILE A 74 -3.33 -5.61 -23.37
CA ILE A 74 -2.02 -4.96 -23.60
C ILE A 74 -2.29 -3.48 -23.88
N ALA A 75 -1.60 -2.60 -23.16
CA ALA A 75 -1.67 -1.15 -23.36
C ALA A 75 -0.54 -0.70 -24.32
N GLU A 76 -0.79 -0.78 -25.63
CA GLU A 76 0.13 -0.26 -26.64
C GLU A 76 0.19 1.26 -26.60
N GLY A 77 1.37 1.83 -26.83
CA GLY A 77 1.57 3.29 -26.76
C GLY A 77 1.59 3.85 -25.34
N ALA A 78 1.64 3.01 -24.29
CA ALA A 78 1.66 3.46 -22.90
C ALA A 78 2.91 4.30 -22.53
N TYR A 79 3.98 4.20 -23.32
CA TYR A 79 5.21 4.98 -23.17
C TYR A 79 5.25 6.25 -24.05
N ASP A 80 4.28 6.45 -24.96
CA ASP A 80 4.25 7.64 -25.78
C ASP A 80 4.15 8.90 -24.89
N PRO A 81 4.84 9.98 -25.24
CA PRO A 81 4.70 11.27 -24.54
C PRO A 81 3.27 11.82 -24.56
N ASP A 82 2.49 11.50 -25.59
CA ASP A 82 1.08 11.81 -25.68
C ASP A 82 0.21 10.63 -25.20
N PRO A 83 -0.40 10.72 -24.02
CA PRO A 83 -1.21 9.63 -23.48
C PRO A 83 -2.45 9.31 -24.33
N GLU A 84 -2.87 10.23 -25.22
CA GLU A 84 -3.97 9.98 -26.16
C GLU A 84 -3.64 8.93 -27.23
N LYS A 85 -2.40 8.49 -27.35
CA LYS A 85 -2.01 7.44 -28.30
C LYS A 85 -2.18 6.03 -27.77
N VAL A 86 -2.54 5.86 -26.48
CA VAL A 86 -2.76 4.52 -25.93
C VAL A 86 -3.89 3.78 -26.65
N VAL A 87 -3.64 2.51 -26.94
CA VAL A 87 -4.62 1.57 -27.49
C VAL A 87 -4.60 0.31 -26.63
N TYR A 88 -5.79 -0.21 -26.29
CA TYR A 88 -5.90 -1.45 -25.50
C TYR A 88 -6.22 -2.62 -26.42
N LYS A 89 -5.29 -3.54 -26.58
CA LYS A 89 -5.50 -4.78 -27.28
C LYS A 89 -5.88 -5.89 -26.31
N LYS A 90 -6.88 -6.67 -26.66
CA LYS A 90 -7.32 -7.80 -25.85
C LYS A 90 -6.31 -8.94 -26.00
N TYR A 91 -5.85 -9.49 -24.87
CA TYR A 91 -5.00 -10.67 -24.80
C TYR A 91 -5.78 -11.90 -24.31
N ALA A 92 -6.68 -11.74 -23.32
CA ALA A 92 -7.54 -12.80 -22.82
C ALA A 92 -8.87 -12.23 -22.30
N ARG A 93 -9.89 -13.10 -22.10
CA ARG A 93 -11.20 -12.72 -21.57
C ARG A 93 -11.85 -13.86 -20.79
N GLY A 94 -12.87 -13.52 -20.00
CA GLY A 94 -13.70 -14.51 -19.30
C GLY A 94 -13.11 -14.99 -18.00
N LEU A 95 -12.08 -14.33 -17.49
CA LEU A 95 -11.45 -14.65 -16.21
C LEU A 95 -12.29 -14.18 -15.01
N ALA A 96 -12.23 -14.90 -13.89
CA ALA A 96 -12.99 -14.58 -12.68
C ALA A 96 -12.24 -13.60 -11.76
N GLN A 97 -12.31 -12.32 -12.08
CA GLN A 97 -11.65 -11.23 -11.33
C GLN A 97 -10.13 -11.44 -11.17
N PRO A 98 -9.33 -11.36 -12.24
CA PRO A 98 -7.87 -11.45 -12.14
C PRO A 98 -7.33 -10.27 -11.33
N LEU A 99 -6.63 -10.56 -10.21
CA LEU A 99 -6.14 -9.54 -9.27
C LEU A 99 -4.62 -9.56 -9.07
N GLY A 100 -3.92 -10.06 -10.06
CA GLY A 100 -2.48 -9.98 -10.20
C GLY A 100 -2.05 -10.63 -11.50
N LEU A 101 -0.92 -10.19 -12.02
CA LEU A 101 -0.28 -10.70 -13.23
C LEU A 101 1.19 -10.90 -12.98
N LEU A 102 1.73 -11.99 -13.51
CA LEU A 102 3.14 -12.31 -13.49
C LEU A 102 3.48 -13.04 -14.79
N GLU A 103 4.46 -12.55 -15.53
CA GLU A 103 5.11 -13.29 -16.60
C GLU A 103 6.22 -14.16 -16.01
N HIS A 104 6.22 -15.45 -16.34
CA HIS A 104 7.24 -16.38 -15.90
C HIS A 104 7.36 -17.58 -16.84
N GLU A 105 8.57 -17.87 -17.32
CA GLU A 105 8.88 -18.99 -18.24
C GLU A 105 7.94 -19.04 -19.46
N GLY A 106 7.64 -17.87 -20.07
CA GLY A 106 6.79 -17.74 -21.27
C GLY A 106 5.29 -17.94 -21.03
N TRP A 107 4.87 -17.89 -19.77
CA TRP A 107 3.45 -17.94 -19.38
C TRP A 107 3.06 -16.70 -18.60
N ILE A 108 1.81 -16.27 -18.77
CA ILE A 108 1.17 -15.25 -17.93
C ILE A 108 0.36 -15.94 -16.84
N TYR A 109 0.75 -15.73 -15.58
CA TYR A 109 0.05 -16.25 -14.41
C TYR A 109 -0.88 -15.21 -13.82
N THR A 110 -2.06 -15.65 -13.35
CA THR A 110 -3.00 -14.77 -12.63
C THR A 110 -3.75 -15.53 -11.54
N ALA A 111 -3.93 -14.86 -10.40
CA ALA A 111 -4.81 -15.36 -9.34
C ALA A 111 -6.25 -14.92 -9.64
N GLN A 112 -7.13 -15.87 -9.85
CA GLN A 112 -8.57 -15.72 -9.96
C GLN A 112 -9.25 -16.07 -8.62
N ARG A 113 -10.57 -15.86 -8.49
CA ARG A 113 -11.30 -16.14 -7.25
C ARG A 113 -11.19 -17.59 -6.75
N GLY A 114 -11.20 -18.55 -7.66
CA GLY A 114 -11.20 -19.98 -7.35
C GLY A 114 -9.91 -20.71 -7.68
N GLU A 115 -8.98 -20.08 -8.40
CA GLU A 115 -7.79 -20.78 -8.90
C GLU A 115 -6.62 -19.85 -9.21
N LEU A 116 -5.44 -20.44 -9.31
CA LEU A 116 -4.27 -19.89 -9.97
C LEU A 116 -4.19 -20.45 -11.38
N THR A 117 -4.30 -19.58 -12.38
CA THR A 117 -4.28 -19.94 -13.80
C THR A 117 -3.03 -19.44 -14.46
N LYS A 118 -2.48 -20.19 -15.40
CA LYS A 118 -1.51 -19.69 -16.38
C LYS A 118 -2.08 -19.75 -17.79
N MET A 119 -1.71 -18.76 -18.62
CA MET A 119 -2.16 -18.66 -19.98
C MET A 119 -1.03 -18.20 -20.91
N ARG A 120 -1.13 -18.52 -22.18
CA ARG A 120 -0.24 -17.98 -23.22
C ARG A 120 -0.93 -17.95 -24.58
N ASP A 121 -0.39 -17.13 -25.45
CA ASP A 121 -0.58 -17.16 -26.89
C ASP A 121 0.43 -18.18 -27.48
N SER A 122 -0.05 -19.26 -28.08
CA SER A 122 0.83 -20.31 -28.60
C SER A 122 1.01 -20.24 -30.11
N ASP A 123 0.15 -19.54 -30.82
CA ASP A 123 0.20 -19.39 -32.29
C ASP A 123 0.65 -18.01 -32.76
N GLY A 124 0.81 -17.04 -31.84
CA GLY A 124 1.37 -15.73 -32.10
C GLY A 124 0.38 -14.72 -32.71
N ASP A 125 -0.93 -14.95 -32.56
CA ASP A 125 -1.95 -14.04 -33.05
C ASP A 125 -2.27 -12.87 -32.13
N GLY A 126 -1.67 -12.84 -30.94
CA GLY A 126 -1.85 -11.81 -29.92
C GLY A 126 -2.95 -12.13 -28.91
N LEU A 127 -3.60 -13.29 -29.01
CA LEU A 127 -4.64 -13.77 -28.09
C LEU A 127 -4.18 -15.04 -27.37
N ALA A 128 -4.43 -15.11 -26.08
CA ALA A 128 -4.17 -16.35 -25.34
C ALA A 128 -5.15 -17.44 -25.79
N ASP A 129 -4.60 -18.56 -26.25
CA ASP A 129 -5.32 -19.76 -26.72
C ASP A 129 -5.10 -20.98 -25.81
N GLN A 130 -4.10 -20.94 -24.92
CA GLN A 130 -3.85 -21.97 -23.93
C GLN A 130 -4.09 -21.43 -22.51
N PHE A 131 -4.95 -22.15 -21.77
CA PHE A 131 -5.26 -21.86 -20.37
C PHE A 131 -5.11 -23.13 -19.55
N ILE A 132 -4.35 -23.05 -18.46
CA ILE A 132 -4.07 -24.17 -17.58
C ILE A 132 -4.32 -23.76 -16.14
N THR A 133 -5.20 -24.46 -15.42
CA THR A 133 -5.32 -24.36 -13.98
C THR A 133 -4.05 -24.94 -13.36
N VAL A 134 -3.32 -24.10 -12.63
CA VAL A 134 -2.09 -24.48 -11.91
C VAL A 134 -2.44 -25.06 -10.55
N CYS A 135 -3.40 -24.44 -9.85
CA CYS A 135 -3.86 -24.84 -8.52
C CYS A 135 -5.27 -24.28 -8.27
N ASP A 136 -6.18 -25.12 -7.76
CA ASP A 136 -7.55 -24.78 -7.36
C ASP A 136 -7.90 -25.32 -5.96
N ASP A 137 -6.89 -25.57 -5.11
CA ASP A 137 -7.03 -26.18 -3.80
C ASP A 137 -7.73 -25.33 -2.74
N TRP A 138 -8.03 -24.05 -3.02
CA TRP A 138 -8.78 -23.18 -2.11
C TRP A 138 -10.24 -23.02 -2.51
N ALA A 139 -11.11 -23.00 -1.49
CA ALA A 139 -12.56 -22.91 -1.70
C ALA A 139 -13.05 -21.45 -1.82
N ILE A 140 -14.22 -21.30 -2.42
CA ILE A 140 -15.03 -20.07 -2.43
C ILE A 140 -16.41 -20.36 -1.86
N SER A 141 -16.98 -19.43 -1.07
CA SER A 141 -18.35 -19.52 -0.55
C SER A 141 -19.34 -18.65 -1.34
N GLY A 142 -18.84 -17.87 -2.30
CA GLY A 142 -19.63 -16.89 -3.05
C GLY A 142 -19.69 -15.51 -2.38
N ASN A 143 -19.00 -15.30 -1.27
CA ASN A 143 -18.90 -13.98 -0.65
C ASN A 143 -18.07 -13.04 -1.55
N TYR A 144 -18.55 -11.81 -1.74
CA TYR A 144 -17.91 -10.85 -2.64
C TYR A 144 -16.46 -10.52 -2.24
N HIS A 145 -16.12 -10.61 -0.95
CA HIS A 145 -14.82 -10.21 -0.41
C HIS A 145 -13.76 -11.31 -0.50
N GLU A 146 -14.07 -12.48 -1.00
CA GLU A 146 -13.12 -13.59 -1.20
C GLU A 146 -12.19 -13.33 -2.40
N TYR A 147 -11.47 -12.23 -2.36
CA TYR A 147 -10.46 -11.89 -3.36
C TYR A 147 -9.19 -12.72 -3.16
N ASN A 148 -8.45 -12.94 -4.25
CA ASN A 148 -7.12 -13.54 -4.24
C ASN A 148 -6.14 -12.61 -4.91
N PHE A 149 -5.01 -12.34 -4.27
CA PHE A 149 -3.99 -11.45 -4.79
C PHE A 149 -2.66 -12.17 -4.98
N GLY A 150 -1.97 -11.83 -6.06
CA GLY A 150 -0.78 -12.50 -6.55
C GLY A 150 -0.99 -13.03 -7.97
N PRO A 151 -0.08 -13.86 -8.50
CA PRO A 151 1.07 -14.41 -7.77
C PRO A 151 2.30 -13.50 -7.75
N ARG A 152 3.25 -13.84 -6.85
CA ARG A 152 4.62 -13.34 -6.83
C ARG A 152 5.59 -14.50 -6.60
N LEU A 153 6.73 -14.46 -7.25
CA LEU A 153 7.78 -15.46 -7.07
C LEU A 153 8.60 -15.17 -5.82
N ASP A 154 8.89 -16.21 -5.05
CA ASP A 154 9.93 -16.16 -4.04
C ASP A 154 11.31 -16.59 -4.61
N LYS A 155 12.32 -16.57 -3.76
CA LYS A 155 13.70 -16.97 -4.12
C LYS A 155 13.84 -18.45 -4.52
N ASP A 156 12.87 -19.28 -4.16
CA ASP A 156 12.83 -20.71 -4.47
C ASP A 156 12.02 -20.99 -5.76
N GLY A 157 11.54 -19.95 -6.44
CA GLY A 157 10.74 -20.04 -7.66
C GLY A 157 9.30 -20.52 -7.44
N LYS A 158 8.78 -20.36 -6.21
CA LYS A 158 7.38 -20.68 -5.88
C LYS A 158 6.49 -19.44 -5.95
N LEU A 159 5.22 -19.66 -6.25
CA LEU A 159 4.22 -18.62 -6.46
C LEU A 159 3.40 -18.37 -5.19
N TRP A 160 3.50 -17.17 -4.63
CA TRP A 160 2.75 -16.78 -3.44
C TRP A 160 1.43 -16.11 -3.82
N VAL A 161 0.35 -16.56 -3.16
CA VAL A 161 -1.00 -16.02 -3.29
C VAL A 161 -1.57 -15.74 -1.90
N THR A 162 -2.25 -14.60 -1.74
CA THR A 162 -2.97 -14.25 -0.51
C THR A 162 -4.47 -14.34 -0.73
N LEU A 163 -5.19 -14.93 0.24
CA LEU A 163 -6.59 -15.30 0.15
C LEU A 163 -7.40 -14.52 1.20
N ASN A 164 -8.22 -13.57 0.76
CA ASN A 164 -9.04 -12.76 1.66
C ASN A 164 -10.09 -13.60 2.37
N LYS A 165 -10.36 -13.26 3.64
CA LYS A 165 -11.52 -13.81 4.34
C LYS A 165 -12.83 -13.22 3.80
N PRO A 166 -13.98 -13.93 3.90
CA PRO A 166 -15.30 -13.35 3.62
C PRO A 166 -15.67 -12.26 4.64
N PHE A 167 -16.54 -11.33 4.23
CA PHE A 167 -17.12 -10.33 5.12
C PHE A 167 -18.46 -10.76 5.67
N GLY A 168 -18.75 -10.33 6.93
CA GLY A 168 -20.02 -10.58 7.60
C GLY A 168 -20.22 -12.04 7.97
N GLY A 169 -21.48 -12.43 8.24
CA GLY A 169 -21.88 -13.81 8.45
C GLY A 169 -21.56 -14.66 7.22
N GLN A 170 -21.41 -15.95 7.41
CA GLN A 170 -21.11 -16.89 6.34
C GLN A 170 -22.42 -17.41 5.72
N PRO A 171 -22.97 -16.74 4.69
CA PRO A 171 -24.27 -17.15 4.18
C PRO A 171 -24.22 -18.43 3.34
N TYR A 172 -23.05 -18.81 2.82
CA TYR A 172 -22.93 -19.86 1.80
C TYR A 172 -22.06 -21.06 2.23
N GLY A 173 -21.77 -21.18 3.51
CA GLY A 173 -20.98 -22.28 4.03
C GLY A 173 -19.52 -21.91 4.31
N ARG A 174 -18.73 -22.93 4.62
CA ARG A 174 -17.32 -22.79 5.01
C ARG A 174 -16.42 -22.91 3.77
N ALA A 175 -15.64 -21.85 3.50
CA ALA A 175 -14.60 -21.90 2.50
C ALA A 175 -13.23 -22.08 3.15
N HIS A 176 -12.54 -23.18 2.80
CA HIS A 176 -11.18 -23.45 3.29
C HIS A 176 -10.16 -22.45 2.72
N TRP A 177 -9.07 -22.27 3.45
CA TRP A 177 -7.93 -21.44 3.11
C TRP A 177 -8.20 -19.93 3.05
N ARG A 178 -9.38 -19.45 3.46
CA ARG A 178 -9.64 -18.00 3.56
C ARG A 178 -8.97 -17.40 4.79
N GLY A 179 -8.27 -16.27 4.58
CA GLY A 179 -7.42 -15.66 5.61
C GLY A 179 -6.03 -16.27 5.69
N TRP A 180 -5.56 -16.87 4.59
CA TRP A 180 -4.24 -17.51 4.46
C TRP A 180 -3.39 -16.87 3.37
N ALA A 181 -2.06 -16.99 3.53
CA ALA A 181 -1.10 -16.91 2.45
C ALA A 181 -0.65 -18.34 2.12
N VAL A 182 -0.64 -18.65 0.83
CA VAL A 182 -0.26 -19.97 0.31
C VAL A 182 0.86 -19.82 -0.71
N ARG A 183 1.67 -20.87 -0.86
CA ARG A 183 2.74 -20.99 -1.83
C ARG A 183 2.47 -22.15 -2.76
N VAL A 184 2.57 -21.95 -4.06
CA VAL A 184 2.24 -22.95 -5.09
C VAL A 184 3.47 -23.24 -5.94
N ASP A 185 3.77 -24.50 -6.16
CA ASP A 185 4.77 -24.92 -7.12
C ASP A 185 4.22 -24.74 -8.55
N PRO A 186 4.86 -23.92 -9.41
CA PRO A 186 4.35 -23.63 -10.76
C PRO A 186 4.34 -24.84 -11.70
N LYS A 187 5.10 -25.89 -11.39
CA LYS A 187 5.23 -27.10 -12.22
C LYS A 187 4.30 -28.22 -11.79
N SER A 188 4.24 -28.52 -10.50
CA SER A 188 3.41 -29.60 -9.96
C SER A 188 2.02 -29.15 -9.51
N GLY A 189 1.79 -27.85 -9.30
CA GLY A 189 0.55 -27.30 -8.77
C GLY A 189 0.38 -27.51 -7.25
N VAL A 190 1.32 -28.16 -6.59
CA VAL A 190 1.23 -28.44 -5.14
C VAL A 190 1.19 -27.15 -4.35
N MET A 191 0.14 -27.00 -3.55
CA MET A 191 -0.05 -25.87 -2.63
C MET A 191 0.50 -26.16 -1.25
N GLU A 192 1.26 -25.21 -0.71
CA GLU A 192 1.78 -25.25 0.66
C GLU A 192 1.17 -24.08 1.47
N PRO A 193 0.55 -24.35 2.63
CA PRO A 193 0.10 -23.30 3.53
C PRO A 193 1.30 -22.63 4.21
N MET A 194 1.39 -21.29 4.14
CA MET A 194 2.55 -20.58 4.63
C MET A 194 2.29 -19.75 5.89
N ALA A 195 1.20 -19.00 5.91
CA ALA A 195 0.83 -18.15 7.04
C ALA A 195 -0.68 -17.98 7.12
N THR A 196 -1.20 -17.73 8.33
CA THR A 196 -2.62 -17.46 8.53
C THR A 196 -2.84 -16.21 9.38
N GLY A 197 -4.11 -15.84 9.55
CA GLY A 197 -4.46 -14.65 10.30
C GLY A 197 -4.51 -13.38 9.46
N LEU A 198 -4.61 -13.51 8.14
CA LEU A 198 -4.80 -12.42 7.20
C LEU A 198 -6.30 -12.04 7.18
N ARG A 199 -6.59 -10.74 7.07
CA ARG A 199 -7.96 -10.26 7.01
C ARG A 199 -8.39 -9.94 5.58
N SER A 200 -7.78 -8.91 5.02
CA SER A 200 -8.08 -8.36 3.70
C SER A 200 -6.77 -7.99 3.01
N PRO A 201 -5.89 -8.98 2.77
CA PRO A 201 -4.65 -8.74 2.06
C PRO A 201 -4.98 -8.23 0.65
N ALA A 202 -4.55 -7.02 0.30
CA ALA A 202 -4.85 -6.40 -0.98
C ALA A 202 -3.61 -6.20 -1.87
N GLY A 203 -2.43 -6.44 -1.34
CA GLY A 203 -1.16 -6.45 -2.05
C GLY A 203 -0.27 -7.57 -1.56
N VAL A 204 0.41 -8.25 -2.46
CA VAL A 204 1.52 -9.17 -2.18
C VAL A 204 2.67 -8.84 -3.13
N GLU A 205 3.89 -8.80 -2.61
CA GLU A 205 5.07 -8.42 -3.39
C GLU A 205 6.33 -9.08 -2.84
N ASN A 206 7.25 -9.43 -3.73
CA ASN A 206 8.57 -9.90 -3.36
C ASN A 206 9.57 -8.74 -3.32
N SER A 207 10.45 -8.74 -2.32
CA SER A 207 11.59 -7.83 -2.29
C SER A 207 12.63 -8.22 -3.35
N PRO A 208 13.58 -7.34 -3.67
CA PRO A 208 14.70 -7.69 -4.55
C PRO A 208 15.53 -8.89 -4.06
N GLN A 209 15.44 -9.22 -2.76
CA GLN A 209 16.09 -10.38 -2.13
C GLN A 209 15.20 -11.63 -2.09
N GLY A 210 13.94 -11.54 -2.62
CA GLY A 210 12.99 -12.64 -2.66
C GLY A 210 12.18 -12.87 -1.38
N GLU A 211 12.25 -11.94 -0.41
CA GLU A 211 11.39 -11.95 0.77
C GLU A 211 9.98 -11.46 0.41
N ILE A 212 8.94 -12.08 0.98
CA ILE A 212 7.56 -11.80 0.63
C ILE A 212 6.90 -10.87 1.65
N PHE A 213 6.25 -9.82 1.15
CA PHE A 213 5.49 -8.87 1.95
C PHE A 213 4.05 -8.80 1.47
N TYR A 214 3.14 -8.45 2.40
CA TYR A 214 1.75 -8.18 2.05
C TYR A 214 1.20 -6.97 2.81
N THR A 215 0.23 -6.28 2.20
CA THR A 215 -0.56 -5.24 2.87
C THR A 215 -1.87 -5.82 3.38
N ASP A 216 -2.33 -5.37 4.55
CA ASP A 216 -3.63 -5.76 5.11
C ASP A 216 -4.44 -4.53 5.52
N ASN A 217 -5.72 -4.53 5.20
CA ASN A 217 -6.61 -3.41 5.46
C ASN A 217 -7.19 -3.46 6.87
N GLN A 218 -7.36 -2.27 7.48
CA GLN A 218 -8.03 -2.11 8.76
C GLN A 218 -9.40 -2.79 8.78
N GLY A 219 -9.74 -3.36 9.92
CA GLY A 219 -11.04 -3.98 10.20
C GLY A 219 -11.03 -4.74 11.51
N GLU A 220 -11.93 -5.71 11.65
CA GLU A 220 -11.92 -6.62 12.78
C GLU A 220 -10.61 -7.41 12.83
N TRP A 221 -10.02 -7.52 14.01
CA TRP A 221 -8.72 -8.17 14.25
C TRP A 221 -7.54 -7.57 13.44
N CYS A 222 -7.73 -6.39 12.88
CA CYS A 222 -6.74 -5.62 12.17
C CYS A 222 -6.99 -4.12 12.46
N ASN A 223 -6.53 -3.64 13.60
CA ASN A 223 -6.92 -2.35 14.16
C ASN A 223 -6.41 -1.14 13.37
N ALA A 224 -5.30 -1.29 12.67
CA ALA A 224 -4.81 -0.34 11.67
C ALA A 224 -4.33 -1.10 10.43
N SER A 225 -4.39 -0.46 9.28
CA SER A 225 -3.78 -0.99 8.05
C SER A 225 -2.28 -1.20 8.24
N LYS A 226 -1.73 -2.23 7.62
CA LYS A 226 -0.35 -2.65 7.89
C LYS A 226 0.35 -3.24 6.67
N LEU A 227 1.67 -3.21 6.71
CA LEU A 227 2.59 -4.00 5.90
C LEU A 227 3.23 -5.05 6.78
N SER A 228 3.24 -6.31 6.35
CA SER A 228 3.88 -7.40 7.08
C SER A 228 4.72 -8.26 6.16
N HIS A 229 5.81 -8.79 6.68
CA HIS A 229 6.59 -9.86 6.07
C HIS A 229 5.88 -11.20 6.28
N LEU A 230 5.99 -12.11 5.33
CA LEU A 230 5.40 -13.46 5.37
C LEU A 230 6.48 -14.53 5.45
N SER A 231 6.35 -15.43 6.43
CA SER A 231 7.16 -16.63 6.56
C SER A 231 6.31 -17.84 6.97
N HIS A 232 6.85 -19.03 6.81
CA HIS A 232 6.15 -20.26 7.19
C HIS A 232 5.87 -20.34 8.69
N GLY A 233 4.63 -20.70 9.05
CA GLY A 233 4.22 -20.92 10.43
C GLY A 233 3.73 -19.67 11.17
N GLU A 234 3.68 -18.51 10.52
CA GLU A 234 3.30 -17.25 11.14
C GLU A 234 1.78 -17.04 11.22
N PHE A 235 1.38 -16.29 12.27
CA PHE A 235 0.00 -15.84 12.51
C PHE A 235 -0.05 -14.30 12.54
N HIS A 236 -0.94 -13.70 11.72
CA HIS A 236 -1.00 -12.25 11.53
C HIS A 236 -2.18 -11.54 12.21
N GLY A 237 -2.94 -12.26 13.08
CA GLY A 237 -3.91 -11.67 14.01
C GLY A 237 -5.36 -12.09 13.82
N HIS A 238 -5.86 -12.26 12.60
CA HIS A 238 -7.27 -12.57 12.36
C HIS A 238 -7.58 -14.08 12.55
N PRO A 239 -8.53 -14.49 13.44
CA PRO A 239 -8.76 -15.90 13.75
C PRO A 239 -9.52 -16.68 12.67
N HIS A 240 -10.02 -16.02 11.60
CA HIS A 240 -10.89 -16.67 10.60
C HIS A 240 -10.26 -17.90 9.95
N GLY A 241 -8.95 -17.90 9.69
CA GLY A 241 -8.23 -18.99 9.04
C GLY A 241 -7.94 -20.19 9.96
N LEU A 242 -7.99 -20.02 11.28
CA LEU A 242 -7.62 -21.07 12.25
C LEU A 242 -8.39 -22.38 12.10
N PRO A 243 -9.70 -22.41 11.79
CA PRO A 243 -10.40 -23.65 11.56
C PRO A 243 -9.88 -24.50 10.39
N THR A 244 -9.09 -23.92 9.48
CA THR A 244 -8.43 -24.64 8.38
C THR A 244 -7.06 -25.22 8.78
N ALA A 245 -6.54 -24.86 9.95
CA ALA A 245 -5.23 -25.29 10.44
C ALA A 245 -5.08 -26.83 10.53
N GLU A 246 -6.17 -27.55 10.77
CA GLU A 246 -6.19 -29.03 10.76
C GLU A 246 -5.71 -29.61 9.42
N LEU A 247 -6.04 -28.94 8.29
CA LEU A 247 -5.60 -29.34 6.96
C LEU A 247 -4.12 -28.98 6.70
N ALA A 248 -3.64 -27.92 7.38
CA ALA A 248 -2.26 -27.45 7.23
C ALA A 248 -1.27 -28.27 8.09
N GLY A 249 -1.74 -28.86 9.18
CA GLY A 249 -0.87 -29.55 10.12
C GLY A 249 -0.04 -28.61 11.00
N LYS A 250 1.02 -29.13 11.60
CA LYS A 250 1.96 -28.31 12.39
C LYS A 250 2.79 -27.37 11.51
N PRO A 251 3.12 -26.16 11.99
CA PRO A 251 2.86 -25.62 13.33
C PRO A 251 1.47 -24.96 13.49
N PHE A 252 0.63 -24.94 12.48
CA PHE A 252 -0.62 -24.16 12.45
C PHE A 252 -1.66 -24.68 13.42
N THR A 253 -1.75 -26.01 13.66
CA THR A 253 -2.64 -26.61 14.65
C THR A 253 -2.31 -26.21 16.10
N GLU A 254 -1.12 -25.66 16.31
CA GLU A 254 -0.65 -25.20 17.63
C GLU A 254 -0.94 -23.70 17.87
N ILE A 255 -1.56 -23.00 16.92
CA ILE A 255 -1.90 -21.58 17.06
C ILE A 255 -3.17 -21.43 17.89
N PRO A 256 -3.08 -20.85 19.11
CA PRO A 256 -4.26 -20.63 19.93
C PRO A 256 -5.11 -19.47 19.37
N SER A 257 -6.41 -19.48 19.71
CA SER A 257 -7.29 -18.35 19.40
C SER A 257 -6.80 -17.08 20.09
N PRO A 258 -6.61 -15.96 19.37
CA PRO A 258 -6.07 -14.76 19.97
C PRO A 258 -7.07 -14.12 20.93
N PRO A 259 -6.64 -13.66 22.13
CA PRO A 259 -7.49 -12.91 23.04
C PRO A 259 -7.73 -11.48 22.51
N SER A 260 -9.02 -11.09 22.45
CA SER A 260 -9.39 -9.71 22.07
C SER A 260 -9.00 -8.71 23.16
N GLY A 261 -8.57 -7.49 22.76
CA GLY A 261 -8.17 -6.43 23.67
C GLY A 261 -6.71 -6.48 24.12
N THR A 262 -5.91 -7.38 23.56
CA THR A 262 -4.48 -7.49 23.90
C THR A 262 -3.64 -6.52 23.09
N HIS A 263 -2.72 -5.80 23.75
CA HIS A 263 -1.69 -5.03 23.04
C HIS A 263 -0.88 -5.95 22.14
N MET A 264 -0.76 -5.61 20.85
CA MET A 264 -0.12 -6.48 19.87
C MET A 264 1.31 -6.84 20.24
N LYS A 265 2.07 -5.89 20.85
CA LYS A 265 3.43 -6.15 21.36
C LYS A 265 3.53 -7.28 22.41
N ASN A 266 2.42 -7.60 23.08
CA ASN A 266 2.36 -8.66 24.11
C ASN A 266 1.75 -9.96 23.61
N LEU A 267 1.20 -9.97 22.39
CA LEU A 267 0.42 -11.12 21.89
C LEU A 267 1.27 -12.40 21.74
N HIS A 268 2.55 -12.26 21.44
CA HIS A 268 3.48 -13.40 21.38
C HIS A 268 3.57 -14.21 22.68
N LYS A 269 3.16 -13.65 23.83
CA LYS A 269 3.13 -14.35 25.13
C LYS A 269 2.02 -15.41 25.20
N THR A 270 0.93 -15.20 24.44
CA THR A 270 -0.23 -16.09 24.40
C THR A 270 -0.40 -16.78 23.06
N VAL A 271 0.14 -16.21 22.00
CA VAL A 271 0.16 -16.73 20.63
C VAL A 271 1.60 -16.63 20.12
N PRO A 272 2.45 -17.65 20.40
CA PRO A 272 3.88 -17.60 20.05
C PRO A 272 4.16 -17.37 18.57
N GLN A 273 3.28 -17.83 17.68
CA GLN A 273 3.39 -17.69 16.22
C GLN A 273 3.01 -16.28 15.71
N PHE A 274 2.53 -15.40 16.62
CA PHE A 274 2.12 -14.06 16.21
C PHE A 274 3.30 -13.23 15.74
N LYS A 275 3.14 -12.66 14.54
CA LYS A 275 4.11 -11.74 13.92
C LYS A 275 3.64 -10.29 13.99
N MET A 276 4.45 -9.43 14.58
CA MET A 276 4.23 -7.98 14.52
C MET A 276 4.34 -7.49 13.07
N PRO A 277 3.51 -6.52 12.65
CA PRO A 277 3.70 -5.91 11.33
C PRO A 277 5.04 -5.17 11.24
N ALA A 278 5.61 -5.16 10.03
CA ALA A 278 6.81 -4.39 9.76
C ALA A 278 6.54 -2.88 9.78
N VAL A 279 5.37 -2.46 9.24
CA VAL A 279 4.94 -1.06 9.25
C VAL A 279 3.43 -0.99 9.47
N TRP A 280 2.99 -0.19 10.43
CA TRP A 280 1.62 0.28 10.49
C TRP A 280 1.46 1.53 9.61
N PHE A 281 0.36 1.57 8.88
CA PHE A 281 -0.12 2.77 8.21
C PHE A 281 -1.19 3.41 9.09
N PRO A 282 -0.88 4.43 9.91
CA PRO A 282 -1.86 5.05 10.81
C PRO A 282 -3.08 5.52 10.04
N TYR A 283 -4.27 5.13 10.55
CA TYR A 283 -5.53 5.29 9.85
C TYR A 283 -5.86 6.75 9.57
N ASP A 284 -6.27 7.06 8.35
CA ASP A 284 -6.52 8.39 7.79
C ASP A 284 -5.30 9.35 7.78
N LYS A 285 -4.24 9.08 8.52
CA LYS A 285 -2.99 9.87 8.48
C LYS A 285 -2.10 9.44 7.30
N MET A 286 -1.95 8.12 7.12
CA MET A 286 -1.12 7.54 6.07
C MET A 286 -1.90 6.63 5.14
N GLY A 287 -2.41 5.50 5.64
CA GLY A 287 -3.15 4.53 4.85
C GLY A 287 -4.52 4.24 5.42
N LYS A 288 -5.47 3.93 4.54
CA LYS A 288 -6.81 3.49 4.91
C LYS A 288 -7.18 2.17 4.24
N SER A 289 -6.74 1.99 3.01
CA SER A 289 -6.94 0.78 2.23
C SER A 289 -5.69 0.50 1.37
N PRO A 290 -4.53 0.16 2.01
CA PRO A 290 -3.31 -0.13 1.26
C PRO A 290 -3.53 -1.31 0.34
N SER A 291 -2.96 -1.24 -0.85
CA SER A 291 -3.21 -2.18 -1.94
C SER A 291 -1.90 -2.63 -2.61
N GLY A 292 -1.79 -2.55 -3.92
CA GLY A 292 -0.60 -2.98 -4.66
C GLY A 292 0.69 -2.29 -4.24
N MET A 293 1.80 -3.00 -4.38
CA MET A 293 3.13 -2.53 -3.99
C MET A 293 4.14 -2.79 -5.09
N ARG A 294 5.23 -1.99 -5.14
CA ARG A 294 6.42 -2.23 -5.96
C ARG A 294 7.66 -1.63 -5.32
N TRP A 295 8.75 -2.36 -5.35
CA TRP A 295 10.08 -1.83 -5.03
C TRP A 295 10.58 -0.98 -6.19
N ASP A 296 11.16 0.17 -5.88
CA ASP A 296 11.93 0.93 -6.85
C ASP A 296 13.31 0.27 -7.01
N THR A 297 13.53 -0.30 -8.18
CA THR A 297 14.80 -0.90 -8.60
C THR A 297 15.35 -0.21 -9.83
N SER A 298 14.93 1.05 -10.05
CA SER A 298 15.27 1.81 -11.25
C SER A 298 16.71 2.33 -11.29
N GLY A 299 17.47 2.18 -10.18
CA GLY A 299 18.82 2.75 -10.06
C GLY A 299 18.79 4.29 -10.04
N GLY A 300 17.73 4.88 -9.44
CA GLY A 300 17.56 6.33 -9.32
C GLY A 300 16.92 7.00 -10.54
N LYS A 301 16.43 6.24 -11.52
CA LYS A 301 15.74 6.82 -12.71
C LYS A 301 14.32 7.29 -12.40
N PHE A 302 13.72 6.82 -11.32
CA PHE A 302 12.42 7.31 -10.82
C PHE A 302 12.56 8.39 -9.75
N GLY A 303 13.78 8.78 -9.39
CA GLY A 303 14.07 9.80 -8.39
C GLY A 303 14.97 9.29 -7.27
N PRO A 304 14.99 9.96 -6.10
CA PRO A 304 15.98 9.70 -5.06
C PRO A 304 15.67 8.49 -4.16
N PHE A 305 14.61 7.71 -4.45
CA PHE A 305 14.09 6.70 -3.52
C PHE A 305 14.39 5.25 -3.94
N ASP A 306 15.41 5.05 -4.75
CA ASP A 306 15.86 3.72 -5.18
C ASP A 306 16.05 2.76 -3.98
N GLY A 307 15.60 1.52 -4.13
CA GLY A 307 15.60 0.51 -3.07
C GLY A 307 14.46 0.64 -2.04
N GLN A 308 13.57 1.63 -2.14
CA GLN A 308 12.42 1.76 -1.26
C GLN A 308 11.16 1.12 -1.87
N LEU A 309 10.21 0.78 -1.00
CA LEU A 309 8.94 0.18 -1.41
C LEU A 309 7.88 1.27 -1.57
N PHE A 310 7.23 1.32 -2.75
CA PHE A 310 6.05 2.13 -2.98
C PHE A 310 4.79 1.31 -2.71
N VAL A 311 3.83 1.89 -1.98
CA VAL A 311 2.58 1.25 -1.57
C VAL A 311 1.41 2.13 -1.98
N ALA A 312 0.51 1.58 -2.76
CA ALA A 312 -0.71 2.26 -3.18
C ALA A 312 -1.80 2.22 -2.09
N ASP A 313 -2.68 3.21 -2.07
CA ASP A 313 -3.87 3.23 -1.22
C ASP A 313 -5.12 3.45 -2.05
N GLN A 314 -6.08 2.51 -1.95
CA GLN A 314 -7.33 2.59 -2.70
C GLN A 314 -8.21 3.72 -2.20
N HIS A 315 -8.36 3.92 -0.88
CA HIS A 315 -9.26 4.94 -0.37
C HIS A 315 -8.75 6.35 -0.61
N HIS A 316 -7.48 6.60 -0.33
CA HIS A 316 -6.90 7.93 -0.47
C HIS A 316 -6.57 8.30 -1.92
N ALA A 317 -6.58 7.33 -2.86
CA ALA A 317 -6.12 7.53 -4.23
C ALA A 317 -4.71 8.13 -4.25
N SER A 318 -3.78 7.50 -3.54
CA SER A 318 -2.43 7.97 -3.29
C SER A 318 -1.42 6.83 -3.34
N VAL A 319 -0.15 7.18 -3.48
CA VAL A 319 0.99 6.29 -3.30
C VAL A 319 1.78 6.76 -2.10
N MET A 320 2.09 5.85 -1.20
CA MET A 320 2.96 6.02 -0.04
C MET A 320 4.34 5.45 -0.33
N ARG A 321 5.34 5.85 0.44
CA ARG A 321 6.71 5.34 0.37
C ARG A 321 7.06 4.69 1.70
N VAL A 322 7.78 3.56 1.66
CA VAL A 322 8.20 2.80 2.83
C VAL A 322 9.69 2.53 2.79
N PHE A 323 10.37 2.86 3.89
CA PHE A 323 11.72 2.42 4.20
C PHE A 323 11.65 1.24 5.17
N LEU A 324 12.37 0.16 4.88
CA LEU A 324 12.44 -1.04 5.69
C LEU A 324 13.87 -1.35 6.11
N GLU A 325 14.02 -1.89 7.32
CA GLU A 325 15.25 -2.48 7.83
C GLU A 325 14.94 -3.73 8.67
N GLU A 326 15.89 -4.63 8.75
CA GLU A 326 15.78 -5.84 9.57
C GLU A 326 16.63 -5.69 10.84
N ILE A 327 16.00 -5.87 12.01
CA ILE A 327 16.67 -5.80 13.31
C ILE A 327 16.33 -7.06 14.14
N ASP A 328 17.34 -7.81 14.51
CA ASP A 328 17.23 -9.07 15.29
C ASP A 328 16.17 -10.02 14.67
N GLY A 329 16.17 -10.21 13.33
CA GLY A 329 15.28 -11.13 12.60
C GLY A 329 13.84 -10.61 12.43
N HIS A 330 13.59 -9.32 12.66
CA HIS A 330 12.29 -8.70 12.45
C HIS A 330 12.40 -7.50 11.50
N TRP A 331 11.55 -7.51 10.48
CA TRP A 331 11.38 -6.36 9.60
C TRP A 331 10.62 -5.25 10.32
N GLN A 332 11.10 -4.03 10.20
CA GLN A 332 10.51 -2.82 10.74
C GLN A 332 10.87 -1.63 9.86
N GLY A 333 10.22 -0.48 10.05
CA GLY A 333 10.54 0.67 9.23
C GLY A 333 9.57 1.82 9.33
N ALA A 334 9.74 2.78 8.43
CA ALA A 334 8.95 4.00 8.39
C ALA A 334 8.13 4.11 7.10
N CYS A 335 6.95 4.70 7.19
CA CYS A 335 6.18 5.12 6.02
C CYS A 335 6.10 6.65 5.94
N PHE A 336 6.02 7.13 4.70
CA PHE A 336 6.02 8.54 4.33
C PHE A 336 4.97 8.79 3.25
N ARG A 337 4.42 10.01 3.20
CA ARG A 337 3.65 10.45 2.03
C ARG A 337 4.56 10.50 0.81
N PHE A 338 3.96 10.36 -0.36
CA PHE A 338 4.71 10.47 -1.61
C PHE A 338 3.93 11.23 -2.69
N ARG A 339 2.79 10.71 -3.16
CA ARG A 339 2.03 11.36 -4.22
C ARG A 339 0.52 11.11 -4.05
N GLU A 340 -0.24 12.19 -4.07
CA GLU A 340 -1.71 12.20 -4.06
C GLU A 340 -2.26 12.72 -5.40
N GLY A 341 -3.58 12.71 -5.57
CA GLY A 341 -4.27 13.35 -6.70
C GLY A 341 -4.50 12.45 -7.91
N PHE A 342 -4.48 11.15 -7.71
CA PHE A 342 -4.92 10.21 -8.72
C PHE A 342 -6.46 10.27 -8.90
N GLN A 343 -6.94 9.89 -10.10
CA GLN A 343 -8.34 10.10 -10.46
C GLN A 343 -9.35 9.21 -9.72
N CYS A 344 -8.89 8.07 -9.16
CA CYS A 344 -9.68 7.22 -8.25
C CYS A 344 -8.79 6.28 -7.43
N GLY A 345 -9.40 5.38 -6.67
CA GLY A 345 -8.70 4.45 -5.78
C GLY A 345 -7.70 3.55 -6.52
N ILE A 346 -6.46 3.51 -6.03
CA ILE A 346 -5.38 2.74 -6.65
C ILE A 346 -5.43 1.30 -6.17
N ILE A 347 -5.42 0.35 -7.11
CA ILE A 347 -5.42 -1.09 -6.81
C ILE A 347 -4.05 -1.70 -7.09
N ARG A 348 -3.40 -1.31 -8.20
CA ARG A 348 -2.10 -1.86 -8.63
C ARG A 348 -1.18 -0.79 -9.14
N ILE A 349 0.10 -1.04 -8.92
CA ILE A 349 1.18 -0.24 -9.47
C ILE A 349 2.23 -1.17 -10.10
N ALA A 350 2.88 -0.72 -11.15
CA ALA A 350 4.00 -1.41 -11.79
C ALA A 350 4.98 -0.40 -12.38
N PHE A 351 6.27 -0.63 -12.21
CA PHE A 351 7.27 0.14 -12.94
C PHE A 351 7.32 -0.29 -14.40
N GLY A 352 7.53 0.66 -15.29
CA GLY A 352 7.80 0.44 -16.68
C GLY A 352 9.30 0.49 -17.00
N GLN A 353 9.69 0.06 -18.21
CA GLN A 353 11.09 0.04 -18.66
C GLN A 353 11.74 1.44 -18.71
N ASP A 354 10.94 2.50 -18.81
CA ASP A 354 11.37 3.90 -18.74
C ASP A 354 11.45 4.42 -17.28
N ALA A 355 11.34 3.52 -16.31
CA ALA A 355 11.25 3.80 -14.88
C ALA A 355 10.05 4.66 -14.45
N SER A 356 9.05 4.90 -15.31
CA SER A 356 7.79 5.49 -14.85
C SER A 356 6.95 4.49 -14.07
N LEU A 357 6.09 4.97 -13.15
CA LEU A 357 5.21 4.14 -12.37
C LEU A 357 3.80 4.15 -12.96
N PHE A 358 3.37 3.03 -13.53
CA PHE A 358 2.01 2.83 -14.02
C PHE A 358 1.06 2.52 -12.86
N VAL A 359 -0.16 3.06 -12.93
CA VAL A 359 -1.14 3.06 -11.84
C VAL A 359 -2.48 2.59 -12.37
N GLY A 360 -2.91 1.42 -11.93
CA GLY A 360 -4.21 0.84 -12.22
C GLY A 360 -5.20 1.07 -11.09
N MET A 361 -6.41 1.53 -11.42
CA MET A 361 -7.35 2.10 -10.47
C MET A 361 -8.76 1.53 -10.60
N SER A 362 -9.46 1.43 -9.47
CA SER A 362 -10.88 1.08 -9.41
C SER A 362 -11.48 1.48 -8.06
N ASN A 363 -12.72 1.99 -8.08
CA ASN A 363 -13.55 2.19 -6.90
C ASN A 363 -14.54 1.03 -6.67
N ALA A 364 -14.43 -0.07 -7.43
CA ALA A 364 -15.29 -1.23 -7.25
C ALA A 364 -15.00 -1.94 -5.93
N GLY A 365 -16.05 -2.21 -5.16
CA GLY A 365 -15.98 -2.89 -3.85
C GLY A 365 -15.66 -1.98 -2.67
N TRP A 366 -14.91 -0.89 -2.86
CA TRP A 366 -14.61 0.08 -1.81
C TRP A 366 -14.41 1.47 -2.41
N GLY A 367 -15.15 2.47 -1.93
CA GLY A 367 -15.05 3.84 -2.44
C GLY A 367 -13.72 4.50 -2.10
N GLY A 368 -13.08 5.08 -3.11
CA GLY A 368 -11.87 5.89 -2.98
C GLY A 368 -12.16 7.38 -3.25
N ARG A 369 -11.19 8.22 -2.92
CA ARG A 369 -11.16 9.63 -3.33
C ARG A 369 -10.98 9.71 -4.84
N GLY A 370 -11.19 10.90 -5.39
CA GLY A 370 -11.18 11.15 -6.83
C GLY A 370 -12.60 11.18 -7.42
N ASN A 371 -12.69 11.53 -8.68
CA ASN A 371 -13.98 11.81 -9.35
C ASN A 371 -14.33 10.79 -10.47
N LYS A 372 -13.52 9.76 -10.64
CA LYS A 372 -13.73 8.70 -11.64
C LYS A 372 -13.96 7.34 -10.96
N PRO A 373 -14.72 6.43 -11.56
CA PRO A 373 -14.94 5.10 -11.01
C PRO A 373 -13.79 4.11 -11.28
N TRP A 374 -12.97 4.36 -12.28
CA TRP A 374 -11.79 3.59 -12.67
C TRP A 374 -10.79 4.47 -13.40
N GLY A 375 -9.62 3.91 -13.73
CA GLY A 375 -8.66 4.59 -14.57
C GLY A 375 -7.33 3.89 -14.71
N PHE A 376 -6.55 4.44 -15.64
CA PHE A 376 -5.16 4.09 -15.89
C PHE A 376 -4.36 5.38 -15.99
N GLN A 377 -3.29 5.50 -15.21
CA GLN A 377 -2.42 6.67 -15.19
C GLN A 377 -0.94 6.25 -15.15
N ARG A 378 -0.05 7.18 -15.49
CA ARG A 378 1.39 7.00 -15.40
C ARG A 378 1.98 8.15 -14.59
N LEU A 379 2.79 7.83 -13.60
CA LEU A 379 3.54 8.79 -12.80
C LEU A 379 4.97 8.84 -13.28
N ARG A 380 5.45 10.04 -13.66
CA ARG A 380 6.81 10.26 -14.16
C ARG A 380 7.55 11.26 -13.30
N TRP A 381 8.78 10.93 -12.94
CA TRP A 381 9.69 11.89 -12.31
C TRP A 381 10.06 12.98 -13.32
N THR A 382 10.09 14.23 -12.87
CA THR A 382 10.42 15.40 -13.71
C THR A 382 11.92 15.61 -13.90
N GLY A 383 12.75 14.92 -13.10
CA GLY A 383 14.18 15.17 -12.99
C GLY A 383 14.54 16.16 -11.87
N GLU A 384 13.54 16.87 -11.32
CA GLU A 384 13.73 17.78 -10.20
C GLU A 384 13.77 17.03 -8.87
N LEU A 385 14.77 17.33 -8.02
CA LEU A 385 14.96 16.67 -6.75
C LEU A 385 14.10 17.32 -5.67
N PRO A 386 13.09 16.64 -5.07
CA PRO A 386 12.34 17.17 -3.94
C PRO A 386 13.21 17.21 -2.68
N PHE A 387 12.95 18.16 -1.78
CA PHE A 387 13.51 18.08 -0.43
C PHE A 387 12.58 17.26 0.46
N GLU A 388 13.05 16.07 0.88
CA GLU A 388 12.28 15.06 1.59
C GLU A 388 13.08 14.40 2.70
N ILE A 389 12.37 13.87 3.71
CA ILE A 389 12.94 12.83 4.58
C ILE A 389 13.17 11.60 3.73
N HIS A 390 14.43 11.23 3.49
CA HIS A 390 14.77 10.08 2.66
C HIS A 390 14.57 8.77 3.42
N THR A 391 15.14 8.66 4.63
CA THR A 391 14.97 7.51 5.53
C THR A 391 14.82 7.95 6.97
N MET A 392 14.18 7.12 7.79
CA MET A 392 14.18 7.20 9.24
C MET A 392 14.63 5.82 9.75
N LYS A 393 15.85 5.74 10.29
CA LYS A 393 16.50 4.48 10.69
C LYS A 393 16.61 4.42 12.21
N ALA A 394 16.22 3.27 12.79
CA ALA A 394 16.32 3.08 14.24
C ALA A 394 17.78 3.04 14.72
N GLN A 395 18.00 3.53 15.90
CA GLN A 395 19.26 3.53 16.62
C GLN A 395 19.01 3.10 18.07
N PRO A 396 20.01 2.72 18.86
CA PRO A 396 19.82 2.24 20.24
C PRO A 396 19.06 3.22 21.15
N ASP A 397 19.20 4.53 20.90
CA ASP A 397 18.66 5.60 21.74
C ASP A 397 17.88 6.67 20.96
N GLY A 398 17.41 6.34 19.73
CA GLY A 398 16.62 7.28 18.92
C GLY A 398 16.58 6.91 17.44
N PHE A 399 16.71 7.91 16.55
CA PHE A 399 16.65 7.70 15.11
C PHE A 399 17.72 8.48 14.35
N LEU A 400 18.15 7.93 13.22
CA LEU A 400 18.92 8.63 12.21
C LEU A 400 17.99 8.96 11.04
N LEU A 401 17.75 10.25 10.83
CA LEU A 401 17.08 10.75 9.64
C LEU A 401 18.10 11.03 8.55
N THR A 402 17.80 10.65 7.32
CA THR A 402 18.53 11.14 6.14
C THR A 402 17.59 11.97 5.27
N PHE A 403 18.14 12.88 4.48
CA PHE A 403 17.38 13.77 3.61
C PHE A 403 17.89 13.70 2.17
N THR A 404 17.01 13.97 1.22
CA THR A 404 17.35 13.97 -0.21
C THR A 404 18.27 15.11 -0.60
N LYS A 405 18.20 16.27 0.12
CA LYS A 405 19.07 17.43 -0.05
C LYS A 405 19.78 17.76 1.25
N PRO A 406 20.95 18.44 1.20
CA PRO A 406 21.57 19.01 2.41
C PRO A 406 20.62 20.02 3.09
N ILE A 407 20.51 19.93 4.42
CA ILE A 407 19.67 20.81 5.25
C ILE A 407 20.48 21.99 5.78
N ALA A 408 19.81 23.11 6.07
CA ALA A 408 20.41 24.25 6.79
C ALA A 408 20.73 23.84 8.23
N PRO A 409 22.00 23.77 8.66
CA PRO A 409 22.39 23.08 9.89
C PRO A 409 21.89 23.78 11.16
N THR A 410 21.76 25.10 11.17
CA THR A 410 21.36 25.87 12.34
C THR A 410 19.97 25.48 12.86
N GLU A 411 18.98 25.42 11.96
CA GLU A 411 17.62 25.03 12.35
C GLU A 411 17.51 23.52 12.56
N ALA A 412 18.21 22.71 11.78
CA ALA A 412 18.19 21.28 11.89
C ALA A 412 18.82 20.72 13.18
N ALA A 413 19.70 21.51 13.83
CA ALA A 413 20.29 21.13 15.11
C ALA A 413 19.42 21.46 16.33
N LYS A 414 18.25 22.08 16.15
CA LYS A 414 17.32 22.43 17.21
C LYS A 414 16.36 21.28 17.50
N PRO A 415 16.38 20.65 18.70
CA PRO A 415 15.49 19.55 19.06
C PRO A 415 14.01 19.89 18.95
N GLU A 416 13.62 21.16 19.20
CA GLU A 416 12.25 21.65 19.13
C GLU A 416 11.63 21.57 17.71
N ASN A 417 12.45 21.43 16.67
CA ASN A 417 12.00 21.21 15.31
C ASN A 417 11.57 19.76 15.04
N TYR A 418 11.68 18.86 16.03
CA TYR A 418 11.31 17.45 15.89
C TYR A 418 10.30 17.08 16.96
N LYS A 419 9.01 17.16 16.64
CA LYS A 419 7.95 16.72 17.55
C LYS A 419 7.73 15.24 17.37
N MET A 420 7.74 14.49 18.46
CA MET A 420 7.55 13.05 18.40
C MET A 420 6.52 12.57 19.42
N GLU A 421 5.67 11.66 18.98
CA GLU A 421 4.73 10.91 19.82
C GLU A 421 4.90 9.42 19.56
N SER A 422 4.52 8.58 20.51
CA SER A 422 4.49 7.15 20.30
C SER A 422 3.17 6.55 20.78
N TYR A 423 2.64 5.58 20.05
CA TYR A 423 1.42 4.86 20.34
C TYR A 423 1.48 3.43 19.79
N THR A 424 0.58 2.57 20.24
CA THR A 424 0.46 1.19 19.77
C THR A 424 -0.98 0.88 19.43
N TYR A 425 -1.22 -0.38 19.04
CA TYR A 425 -2.56 -0.89 18.76
C TYR A 425 -2.84 -2.14 19.59
N LYS A 426 -4.11 -2.35 19.96
CA LYS A 426 -4.62 -3.61 20.49
C LYS A 426 -5.13 -4.49 19.38
N LEU A 427 -5.00 -5.79 19.52
CA LEU A 427 -5.72 -6.75 18.67
C LEU A 427 -7.14 -6.90 19.21
N GLU A 428 -8.15 -6.47 18.46
CA GLU A 428 -9.54 -6.44 18.91
C GLU A 428 -10.47 -7.05 17.86
N SER A 429 -11.50 -7.77 18.34
CA SER A 429 -12.52 -8.38 17.49
C SER A 429 -13.47 -7.36 16.83
N ARG A 430 -13.49 -6.11 17.29
CA ARG A 430 -14.25 -5.02 16.66
C ARG A 430 -13.54 -4.49 15.42
N TYR A 431 -14.29 -3.77 14.60
CA TYR A 431 -13.76 -3.13 13.38
C TYR A 431 -12.90 -1.92 13.73
N GLY A 432 -11.60 -1.98 13.37
CA GLY A 432 -10.65 -0.91 13.62
C GLY A 432 -10.40 -0.64 15.11
N GLY A 433 -9.40 0.16 15.40
CA GLY A 433 -9.12 0.58 16.77
C GLY A 433 -8.35 1.89 16.80
N PRO A 434 -8.51 2.67 17.90
CA PRO A 434 -7.77 3.91 18.08
C PRO A 434 -6.28 3.65 18.32
N GLU A 435 -5.49 4.71 18.16
CA GLU A 435 -4.15 4.77 18.71
C GLU A 435 -4.24 4.63 20.24
N ASP A 436 -3.54 3.64 20.81
CA ASP A 436 -3.61 3.33 22.24
C ASP A 436 -2.28 3.64 22.93
N ASP A 437 -2.35 3.96 24.24
CA ASP A 437 -1.19 4.35 25.07
C ASP A 437 -0.31 5.44 24.43
N LYS A 438 -0.97 6.44 23.83
CA LYS A 438 -0.31 7.55 23.15
C LYS A 438 0.39 8.48 24.12
N LYS A 439 1.67 8.76 23.87
CA LYS A 439 2.49 9.63 24.71
C LYS A 439 3.47 10.46 23.88
N PRO A 440 3.75 11.69 24.28
CA PRO A 440 4.86 12.45 23.72
C PRO A 440 6.19 11.77 24.05
N VAL A 441 7.15 11.89 23.13
CA VAL A 441 8.52 11.43 23.28
C VAL A 441 9.44 12.62 23.10
N ALA A 442 10.18 13.00 24.14
CA ALA A 442 11.06 14.16 24.07
C ALA A 442 12.30 13.86 23.22
N VAL A 443 12.61 14.77 22.30
CA VAL A 443 13.88 14.77 21.55
C VAL A 443 14.90 15.54 22.39
N LYS A 444 15.91 14.84 22.96
CA LYS A 444 16.95 15.41 23.81
C LYS A 444 18.01 16.17 23.04
N SER A 445 18.33 15.69 21.84
CA SER A 445 19.31 16.34 20.98
C SER A 445 19.07 16.00 19.49
N ALA A 446 19.48 16.92 18.64
CA ALA A 446 19.53 16.75 17.20
C ALA A 446 20.94 17.14 16.72
N LYS A 447 21.66 16.19 16.12
CA LYS A 447 23.02 16.39 15.61
C LYS A 447 23.06 16.20 14.11
N VAL A 448 23.42 17.28 13.43
CA VAL A 448 23.59 17.27 11.97
C VAL A 448 24.96 16.69 11.60
N SER A 449 25.02 15.84 10.59
CA SER A 449 26.24 15.20 10.06
C SER A 449 26.16 14.99 8.55
N ASP A 450 27.16 14.33 7.96
CA ASP A 450 27.25 13.95 6.54
C ASP A 450 27.00 15.12 5.58
N GLY A 451 27.70 16.24 5.78
CA GLY A 451 27.55 17.40 4.92
C GLY A 451 26.14 18.00 4.91
N GLY A 452 25.40 17.82 6.02
CA GLY A 452 24.02 18.29 6.14
C GLY A 452 22.96 17.32 5.64
N LYS A 453 23.30 16.10 5.23
CA LYS A 453 22.32 15.12 4.71
C LYS A 453 21.70 14.23 5.77
N SER A 454 22.19 14.27 7.02
CA SER A 454 21.61 13.47 8.08
C SER A 454 21.44 14.23 9.40
N VAL A 455 20.46 13.80 10.19
CA VAL A 455 20.22 14.27 11.57
C VAL A 455 20.07 13.08 12.50
N ARG A 456 20.94 12.98 13.47
CA ARG A 456 20.85 12.01 14.55
C ARG A 456 20.00 12.58 15.68
N LEU A 457 18.84 11.99 15.92
CA LEU A 457 17.94 12.32 17.03
C LEU A 457 18.19 11.37 18.20
N VAL A 458 18.42 11.90 19.39
CA VAL A 458 18.45 11.15 20.66
C VAL A 458 17.16 11.42 21.40
N LEU A 459 16.49 10.37 21.86
CA LEU A 459 15.16 10.44 22.48
C LEU A 459 15.22 10.18 23.99
N ASP A 460 14.19 10.64 24.70
CA ASP A 460 13.94 10.25 26.08
C ASP A 460 13.08 8.98 26.12
N GLY A 461 13.73 7.85 25.86
CA GLY A 461 13.08 6.53 25.87
C GLY A 461 12.46 6.11 24.54
N MET A 462 12.97 5.00 24.03
CA MET A 462 12.41 4.27 22.88
C MET A 462 11.38 3.26 23.36
N ARG A 463 10.30 3.06 22.62
CA ARG A 463 9.22 2.15 22.99
C ARG A 463 9.06 1.04 21.95
N ALA A 464 9.64 -0.15 22.20
CA ALA A 464 9.47 -1.31 21.34
C ALA A 464 8.00 -1.77 21.29
N GLY A 465 7.52 -2.14 20.10
CA GLY A 465 6.13 -2.48 19.82
C GLY A 465 5.21 -1.27 19.61
N TYR A 466 5.78 -0.10 19.28
CA TYR A 466 5.05 1.17 19.09
C TYR A 466 5.37 1.82 17.74
N VAL A 467 4.42 2.57 17.24
CA VAL A 467 4.68 3.59 16.20
C VAL A 467 5.32 4.81 16.87
N HIS A 468 6.36 5.33 16.26
CA HIS A 468 6.95 6.63 16.58
C HIS A 468 6.57 7.58 15.44
N GLU A 469 5.63 8.48 15.72
CA GLU A 469 5.15 9.52 14.81
C GLU A 469 6.02 10.75 14.96
N LEU A 470 6.77 11.08 13.92
CA LEU A 470 7.60 12.26 13.84
C LEU A 470 6.94 13.33 12.99
N ILE A 471 6.89 14.56 13.49
CA ILE A 471 6.54 15.75 12.70
C ILE A 471 7.74 16.70 12.76
N VAL A 472 8.33 16.93 11.58
CA VAL A 472 9.44 17.86 11.41
C VAL A 472 8.91 19.28 11.24
N GLY A 473 9.53 20.25 11.90
CA GLY A 473 9.20 21.68 11.79
C GLY A 473 9.53 22.29 10.42
N ASP A 474 9.59 23.60 10.36
CA ASP A 474 9.87 24.35 9.12
C ASP A 474 11.35 24.30 8.73
N LEU A 475 11.86 23.10 8.46
CA LEU A 475 13.21 22.93 7.94
C LEU A 475 13.30 23.32 6.46
N LYS A 476 14.42 23.88 6.11
CA LYS A 476 14.77 24.19 4.71
C LYS A 476 16.06 23.46 4.33
N ALA A 477 16.13 23.07 3.07
CA ALA A 477 17.39 22.66 2.49
C ALA A 477 18.35 23.85 2.37
N ALA A 478 19.64 23.57 2.16
CA ALA A 478 20.67 24.60 2.00
C ALA A 478 20.43 25.53 0.79
N ASP A 479 19.69 25.04 -0.21
CA ASP A 479 19.27 25.80 -1.40
C ASP A 479 17.97 26.62 -1.16
N GLY A 480 17.41 26.58 0.06
CA GLY A 480 16.19 27.28 0.45
C GLY A 480 14.88 26.50 0.19
N SER A 481 14.94 25.32 -0.44
CA SER A 481 13.76 24.48 -0.69
C SER A 481 13.08 24.10 0.62
N ALA A 482 11.74 24.16 0.66
CA ALA A 482 10.95 23.70 1.80
C ALA A 482 10.85 22.16 1.82
N LEU A 483 10.77 21.57 3.02
CA LEU A 483 10.49 20.14 3.18
C LEU A 483 9.08 19.85 2.66
N LEU A 484 8.97 18.96 1.67
CA LEU A 484 7.70 18.67 0.97
C LEU A 484 6.73 17.94 1.89
N HIS A 485 7.17 16.86 2.54
CA HIS A 485 6.39 16.12 3.54
C HIS A 485 7.14 16.11 4.86
N ARG A 486 6.42 16.44 5.94
CA ARG A 486 7.01 16.65 7.27
C ARG A 486 6.82 15.46 8.21
N GLU A 487 5.93 14.54 7.84
CA GLU A 487 5.52 13.43 8.70
C GLU A 487 6.30 12.16 8.35
N ALA A 488 6.69 11.42 9.37
CA ALA A 488 7.22 10.07 9.26
C ALA A 488 6.64 9.21 10.38
N TYR A 489 6.27 7.98 10.07
CA TYR A 489 5.67 7.04 11.01
C TYR A 489 6.50 5.77 11.05
N TYR A 490 7.35 5.64 12.08
CA TYR A 490 8.22 4.49 12.25
C TYR A 490 7.60 3.44 13.18
N THR A 491 7.39 2.23 12.68
CA THR A 491 7.00 1.07 13.50
C THR A 491 8.26 0.44 14.08
N LEU A 492 8.46 0.59 15.38
CA LEU A 492 9.62 0.05 16.09
C LEU A 492 9.26 -1.29 16.73
N VAL A 493 9.67 -2.40 16.14
CA VAL A 493 9.48 -3.74 16.70
C VAL A 493 10.57 -4.05 17.73
N ASN A 494 11.82 -3.92 17.30
CA ASN A 494 13.01 -4.13 18.14
C ASN A 494 13.88 -2.87 18.18
N ILE A 495 14.45 -2.58 19.34
CA ILE A 495 15.46 -1.53 19.51
C ILE A 495 16.81 -2.12 19.12
N PRO A 496 17.56 -1.51 18.17
CA PRO A 496 18.91 -1.97 17.85
C PRO A 496 19.82 -2.00 19.09
N LYS A 497 20.71 -2.96 19.15
CA LYS A 497 21.75 -3.00 20.19
C LYS A 497 22.81 -1.93 19.90
N PRO A 498 23.47 -1.41 20.97
CA PRO A 498 24.57 -0.46 20.83
C PRO A 498 25.73 -0.98 19.98
#